data_14de3ac8a3a18345484f379e063cba03
#
_entry.id   14de3ac8a3a18345484f379e063cba03
#
_cell.length_a   1.000
_cell.length_b   1.000
_cell.length_c   1.000
_cell.angle_alpha   90.00
_cell.angle_beta   90.00
_cell.angle_gamma   90.00
#
_symmetry.space_group_name_H-M   'P 1'
#
loop_
_entity.id
_entity.type
_entity.pdbx_description
1 polymer ?
#
loop_
_entity_poly.entity_id
_entity_poly.type
_entity_poly.pdbx_seq_one_letter_code
_entity_poly.pdbx_strand_id
1 'polypeptide(L)'
;MRYFKLSDFNCKETGNNEMSEEFLEKLDDLRHKCGFPFIITSGYRDPTHSIEARKAKAGTHARGIASDIRINTGKEAYDIIKNAQSMGFNGIGVAKSFIHVDIRKGMPVLWSY
;
A
#
# COMPACT_ATOMS: atom_id res chain seq x y z
N MET A 1 -4.01 14.87 -4.43
CA MET A 1 -4.05 14.22 -3.10
C MET A 1 -3.95 15.27 -2.00
N ARG A 2 -4.67 15.07 -0.91
CA ARG A 2 -4.68 15.99 0.25
C ARG A 2 -3.48 15.77 1.17
N TYR A 3 -3.03 14.52 1.31
CA TYR A 3 -2.11 14.10 2.36
C TYR A 3 -0.75 13.62 1.86
N PHE A 4 -0.65 13.29 0.58
CA PHE A 4 0.56 12.67 0.03
C PHE A 4 1.13 13.48 -1.13
N LYS A 5 2.45 13.39 -1.30
CA LYS A 5 3.14 13.78 -2.52
C LYS A 5 3.38 12.52 -3.34
N LEU A 6 3.35 12.63 -4.66
CA LEU A 6 3.64 11.50 -5.53
C LEU A 6 4.99 10.84 -5.17
N SER A 7 5.98 11.66 -4.83
CA SER A 7 7.31 11.18 -4.47
C SER A 7 7.34 10.30 -3.22
N ASP A 8 6.32 10.35 -2.38
CA ASP A 8 6.22 9.46 -1.20
C ASP A 8 6.17 7.99 -1.59
N PHE A 9 5.82 7.71 -2.85
CA PHE A 9 5.62 6.36 -3.38
C PHE A 9 6.73 5.92 -4.33
N ASN A 10 7.81 6.68 -4.47
CA ASN A 10 8.91 6.32 -5.35
C ASN A 10 9.55 4.99 -4.94
N CYS A 11 9.97 4.20 -5.91
CA CYS A 11 10.75 3.00 -5.66
C CYS A 11 12.02 3.35 -4.88
N LYS A 12 12.26 2.68 -3.77
CA LYS A 12 13.36 3.00 -2.87
C LYS A 12 14.74 2.70 -3.48
N GLU A 13 14.80 1.79 -4.44
CA GLU A 13 16.07 1.41 -5.09
C GLU A 13 16.35 2.20 -6.37
N THR A 14 15.32 2.51 -7.16
CA THR A 14 15.51 3.13 -8.48
C THR A 14 15.02 4.57 -8.56
N GLY A 15 14.16 4.99 -7.65
CA GLY A 15 13.50 6.29 -7.71
C GLY A 15 12.33 6.36 -8.69
N ASN A 16 12.09 5.31 -9.48
CA ASN A 16 10.99 5.26 -10.44
C ASN A 16 9.64 5.20 -9.73
N ASN A 17 8.59 5.63 -10.45
CA ASN A 17 7.24 5.67 -9.92
C ASN A 17 6.21 5.54 -11.04
N GLU A 18 5.50 4.43 -11.04
CA GLU A 18 4.38 4.20 -11.95
C GLU A 18 3.13 3.83 -11.15
N MET A 19 2.84 4.62 -10.12
CA MET A 19 1.67 4.41 -9.28
C MET A 19 0.38 4.71 -10.04
N SER A 20 -0.63 3.87 -9.80
CA SER A 20 -1.99 4.08 -10.31
C SER A 20 -2.63 5.27 -9.62
N GLU A 21 -3.19 6.21 -10.39
CA GLU A 21 -3.93 7.35 -9.83
C GLU A 21 -5.15 6.88 -9.04
N GLU A 22 -5.85 5.85 -9.53
CA GLU A 22 -6.99 5.27 -8.84
C GLU A 22 -6.61 4.78 -7.44
N PHE A 23 -5.47 4.08 -7.34
CA PHE A 23 -4.97 3.61 -6.05
C PHE A 23 -4.61 4.77 -5.13
N LEU A 24 -3.90 5.77 -5.65
CA LEU A 24 -3.45 6.91 -4.86
C LEU A 24 -4.63 7.71 -4.29
N GLU A 25 -5.66 7.94 -5.09
CA GLU A 25 -6.86 8.62 -4.63
C GLU A 25 -7.58 7.82 -3.55
N LYS A 26 -7.68 6.52 -3.74
CA LYS A 26 -8.32 5.62 -2.77
C LYS A 26 -7.54 5.57 -1.46
N LEU A 27 -6.22 5.55 -1.54
CA LEU A 27 -5.36 5.58 -0.36
C LEU A 27 -5.49 6.91 0.40
N ASP A 28 -5.57 8.01 -0.33
CA ASP A 28 -5.77 9.33 0.26
C ASP A 28 -7.11 9.40 1.01
N ASP A 29 -8.15 8.81 0.46
CA ASP A 29 -9.46 8.70 1.10
C ASP A 29 -9.38 7.80 2.35
N LEU A 30 -8.63 6.72 2.30
CA LEU A 30 -8.41 5.84 3.45
C LEU A 30 -7.71 6.61 4.58
N ARG A 31 -6.67 7.38 4.25
CA ARG A 31 -5.98 8.24 5.21
C ARG A 31 -6.95 9.23 5.86
N HIS A 32 -7.80 9.84 5.07
CA HIS A 32 -8.80 10.80 5.57
C HIS A 32 -9.75 10.11 6.54
N LYS A 33 -10.23 8.94 6.19
CA LYS A 33 -11.19 8.18 7.03
C LYS A 33 -10.55 7.71 8.34
N CYS A 34 -9.29 7.31 8.32
CA CYS A 34 -8.58 6.88 9.51
C CYS A 34 -8.25 8.04 10.47
N GLY A 35 -8.03 9.24 9.95
CA GLY A 35 -7.84 10.43 10.75
C GLY A 35 -6.46 10.59 11.39
N PHE A 36 -5.46 9.82 10.98
CA PHE A 36 -4.08 9.95 11.47
C PHE A 36 -3.08 9.88 10.32
N PRO A 37 -1.86 10.44 10.49
CA PRO A 37 -0.86 10.44 9.42
C PRO A 37 -0.43 9.04 9.01
N PHE A 38 -0.33 8.81 7.69
CA PHE A 38 0.22 7.59 7.11
C PHE A 38 1.67 7.82 6.71
N ILE A 39 2.57 6.98 7.18
CA ILE A 39 3.96 6.96 6.73
C ILE A 39 4.10 5.78 5.77
N ILE A 40 4.40 6.09 4.51
CA ILE A 40 4.52 5.09 3.46
C ILE A 40 5.93 4.49 3.51
N THR A 41 6.03 3.22 3.85
CA THR A 41 7.31 2.52 3.91
C THR A 41 7.66 1.83 2.61
N SER A 42 6.68 1.52 1.77
CA SER A 42 6.89 0.98 0.42
C SER A 42 5.71 1.38 -0.47
N GLY A 43 6.02 2.00 -1.61
CA GLY A 43 5.06 2.33 -2.65
C GLY A 43 5.35 1.50 -3.90
N TYR A 44 5.79 2.16 -4.98
CA TYR A 44 6.15 1.48 -6.22
C TYR A 44 7.43 0.67 -6.05
N ARG A 45 7.47 -0.52 -6.64
CA ARG A 45 8.68 -1.32 -6.80
C ARG A 45 8.93 -1.56 -8.28
N ASP A 46 10.02 -0.97 -8.79
CA ASP A 46 10.46 -1.18 -10.15
C ASP A 46 10.70 -2.69 -10.37
N PRO A 47 10.44 -3.23 -11.59
CA PRO A 47 10.74 -4.65 -11.88
C PRO A 47 12.19 -5.05 -11.59
N THR A 48 13.13 -4.10 -11.59
CA THR A 48 14.54 -4.37 -11.28
C THR A 48 14.85 -4.33 -9.78
N HIS A 49 13.85 -3.95 -8.93
CA HIS A 49 14.02 -3.99 -7.48
C HIS A 49 14.40 -5.40 -7.05
N SER A 50 15.30 -5.53 -6.07
CA SER A 50 15.85 -6.81 -5.64
C SER A 50 14.78 -7.86 -5.26
N ILE A 51 13.64 -7.43 -4.74
CA ILE A 51 12.53 -8.33 -4.40
C ILE A 51 11.75 -8.71 -5.67
N GLU A 52 11.39 -7.73 -6.53
CA GLU A 52 10.58 -7.96 -7.73
C GLU A 52 11.31 -8.76 -8.79
N ALA A 53 12.63 -8.57 -8.94
CA ALA A 53 13.43 -9.27 -9.95
C ALA A 53 13.45 -10.80 -9.75
N ARG A 54 13.11 -11.28 -8.55
CA ARG A 54 13.05 -12.72 -8.24
C ARG A 54 11.70 -13.35 -8.56
N LYS A 55 10.70 -12.53 -8.88
CA LYS A 55 9.33 -13.00 -9.11
C LYS A 55 9.11 -13.33 -10.58
N ALA A 56 8.32 -14.37 -10.84
CA ALA A 56 7.91 -14.73 -12.19
C ALA A 56 6.90 -13.72 -12.78
N LYS A 57 6.11 -13.08 -11.90
CA LYS A 57 5.13 -12.05 -12.29
C LYS A 57 5.31 -10.83 -11.40
N ALA A 58 5.02 -9.65 -11.94
CA ALA A 58 5.01 -8.42 -11.17
C ALA A 58 3.99 -8.51 -10.02
N GLY A 59 4.44 -8.24 -8.80
CA GLY A 59 3.57 -8.15 -7.63
C GLY A 59 2.76 -6.84 -7.64
N THR A 60 1.90 -6.68 -6.63
CA THR A 60 1.01 -5.51 -6.54
C THR A 60 1.78 -4.19 -6.43
N HIS A 61 2.93 -4.17 -5.75
CA HIS A 61 3.79 -2.99 -5.68
C HIS A 61 4.37 -2.62 -7.05
N ALA A 62 4.78 -3.60 -7.85
CA ALA A 62 5.34 -3.36 -9.18
C ALA A 62 4.26 -2.98 -10.20
N ARG A 63 3.01 -3.26 -9.91
CA ARG A 63 1.88 -2.83 -10.75
C ARG A 63 1.33 -1.45 -10.33
N GLY A 64 1.90 -0.83 -9.29
CA GLY A 64 1.51 0.49 -8.83
C GLY A 64 0.16 0.53 -8.11
N ILE A 65 -0.30 -0.59 -7.57
CA ILE A 65 -1.62 -0.70 -6.93
C ILE A 65 -1.55 -1.08 -5.46
N ALA A 66 -0.39 -0.93 -4.84
CA ALA A 66 -0.17 -1.32 -3.45
C ALA A 66 0.70 -0.31 -2.70
N SER A 67 0.54 -0.30 -1.39
CA SER A 67 1.39 0.47 -0.50
C SER A 67 1.45 -0.22 0.87
N ASP A 68 2.60 -0.07 1.54
CA ASP A 68 2.79 -0.47 2.92
C ASP A 68 2.77 0.78 3.79
N ILE A 69 1.96 0.74 4.84
CA ILE A 69 1.72 1.86 5.75
C ILE A 69 2.29 1.48 7.11
N ARG A 70 3.22 2.27 7.63
CA ARG A 70 3.78 2.03 8.97
C ARG A 70 2.70 2.08 10.04
N ILE A 71 2.79 1.17 11.01
CA ILE A 71 1.96 1.22 12.22
C ILE A 71 2.85 1.26 13.46
N ASN A 72 2.41 1.98 14.48
CA ASN A 72 3.08 2.08 15.77
C ASN A 72 2.26 1.43 16.87
N THR A 73 0.97 1.26 16.68
CA THR A 73 0.05 0.71 17.69
C THR A 73 -0.94 -0.25 17.06
N GLY A 74 -1.50 -1.12 17.90
CA GLY A 74 -2.58 -2.01 17.45
C GLY A 74 -3.84 -1.26 17.06
N LYS A 75 -4.09 -0.09 17.64
CA LYS A 75 -5.23 0.75 17.27
C LYS A 75 -5.08 1.27 15.84
N GLU A 76 -3.89 1.70 15.44
CA GLU A 76 -3.64 2.13 14.07
C GLU A 76 -3.87 0.99 13.09
N ALA A 77 -3.36 -0.20 13.41
CA ALA A 77 -3.57 -1.39 12.59
C ALA A 77 -5.06 -1.72 12.44
N TYR A 78 -5.78 -1.70 13.56
CA TYR A 78 -7.22 -1.98 13.58
C TYR A 78 -7.98 -1.00 12.69
N ASP A 79 -7.72 0.29 12.83
CA ASP A 79 -8.41 1.33 12.06
C ASP A 79 -8.11 1.23 10.57
N ILE A 80 -6.87 0.97 10.19
CA ILE A 80 -6.50 0.79 8.78
C ILE A 80 -7.23 -0.41 8.20
N ILE A 81 -7.17 -1.56 8.86
CA ILE A 81 -7.78 -2.79 8.37
C ILE A 81 -9.29 -2.63 8.24
N LYS A 82 -9.94 -2.12 9.26
CA LYS A 82 -11.39 -1.90 9.27
C LYS A 82 -11.82 -1.00 8.12
N ASN A 83 -11.18 0.15 7.97
CA ASN A 83 -11.54 1.12 6.95
C ASN A 83 -11.16 0.65 5.54
N ALA A 84 -10.03 -0.02 5.39
CA ALA A 84 -9.62 -0.59 4.11
C ALA A 84 -10.63 -1.64 3.64
N GLN A 85 -11.11 -2.51 4.53
CA GLN A 85 -12.14 -3.49 4.19
C GLN A 85 -13.43 -2.80 3.73
N SER A 86 -13.89 -1.80 4.47
CA SER A 86 -15.14 -1.10 4.13
C SER A 86 -15.03 -0.31 2.83
N MET A 87 -13.84 0.08 2.43
CA MET A 87 -13.61 0.83 1.18
C MET A 87 -13.28 -0.07 -0.02
N GLY A 88 -13.25 -1.39 0.16
CA GLY A 88 -13.03 -2.33 -0.93
C GLY A 88 -11.57 -2.52 -1.33
N PHE A 89 -10.62 -2.32 -0.43
CA PHE A 89 -9.26 -2.77 -0.66
C PHE A 89 -9.25 -4.29 -0.58
N ASN A 90 -8.95 -4.94 -1.68
CA ASN A 90 -9.06 -6.40 -1.80
C ASN A 90 -7.85 -7.17 -1.29
N GLY A 91 -6.71 -6.55 -1.15
CA GLY A 91 -5.54 -7.18 -0.54
C GLY A 91 -5.14 -6.45 0.74
N ILE A 92 -5.06 -7.19 1.84
CA ILE A 92 -4.63 -6.63 3.13
C ILE A 92 -3.63 -7.59 3.76
N GLY A 93 -2.42 -7.11 3.99
CA GLY A 93 -1.36 -7.87 4.65
C GLY A 93 -1.04 -7.25 6.01
N VAL A 94 -0.92 -8.11 7.03
CA VAL A 94 -0.68 -7.67 8.41
C VAL A 94 0.73 -8.08 8.82
N ALA A 95 1.60 -7.10 8.95
CA ALA A 95 2.96 -7.30 9.45
C ALA A 95 3.10 -6.67 10.84
N LYS A 96 4.20 -6.95 11.50
CA LYS A 96 4.49 -6.43 12.83
C LYS A 96 4.56 -4.89 12.84
N SER A 97 5.11 -4.30 11.79
CA SER A 97 5.39 -2.86 11.75
C SER A 97 4.68 -2.10 10.63
N PHE A 98 3.91 -2.79 9.80
CA PHE A 98 3.17 -2.14 8.71
C PHE A 98 1.92 -2.94 8.32
N ILE A 99 1.01 -2.25 7.64
CA ILE A 99 -0.15 -2.87 6.98
C ILE A 99 0.02 -2.64 5.47
N HIS A 100 -0.01 -3.73 4.72
CA HIS A 100 -0.08 -3.69 3.26
C HIS A 100 -1.53 -3.53 2.83
N VAL A 101 -1.80 -2.63 1.89
CA VAL A 101 -3.11 -2.52 1.26
C VAL A 101 -2.95 -2.47 -0.25
N ASP A 102 -3.85 -3.10 -0.98
CA ASP A 102 -3.86 -3.05 -2.44
C ASP A 102 -5.27 -3.13 -3.02
N ILE A 103 -5.39 -2.78 -4.29
CA ILE A 103 -6.65 -2.82 -5.02
C ILE A 103 -6.66 -3.92 -6.09
N ARG A 104 -6.06 -5.08 -5.77
CA ARG A 104 -6.10 -6.23 -6.68
C ARG A 104 -7.52 -6.58 -7.08
N LYS A 105 -7.68 -7.17 -8.26
CA LYS A 105 -8.96 -7.68 -8.72
C LYS A 105 -9.23 -9.06 -8.13
N GLY A 106 -10.50 -9.44 -8.11
CA GLY A 106 -10.92 -10.77 -7.66
C GLY A 106 -11.36 -10.78 -6.20
N MET A 107 -11.22 -11.94 -5.57
CA MET A 107 -11.69 -12.12 -4.21
C MET A 107 -10.81 -11.39 -3.20
N PRO A 108 -11.40 -10.78 -2.17
CA PRO A 108 -10.62 -10.18 -1.09
C PRO A 108 -9.80 -11.23 -0.36
N VAL A 109 -8.56 -10.88 -0.03
CA VAL A 109 -7.66 -11.75 0.73
C VAL A 109 -6.99 -10.97 1.84
N LEU A 110 -6.78 -11.66 2.96
CA LEU A 110 -6.04 -11.13 4.10
C LEU A 110 -4.98 -12.15 4.48
N TRP A 111 -3.77 -11.66 4.77
CA TRP A 111 -2.68 -12.55 5.18
C TRP A 111 -1.82 -11.90 6.26
N SER A 112 -1.01 -12.71 6.91
CA SER A 112 0.01 -12.24 7.85
C SER A 112 1.40 -12.58 7.31
N TYR A 113 2.34 -11.76 7.69
CA TYR A 113 3.75 -12.00 7.35
C TYR A 113 4.43 -12.86 8.40
#